data_dfdbe8c169f7f1058ec61e2b1a71bf4e
#
_entry.id   dfdbe8c169f7f1058ec61e2b1a71bf4e
#
_cell.length_a   1.000
_cell.length_b   1.000
_cell.length_c   1.000
_cell.angle_alpha   90.00
_cell.angle_beta   90.00
_cell.angle_gamma   90.00
#
_symmetry.space_group_name_H-M   'P 1'
#
loop_
_entity.id
_entity.type
_entity.pdbx_description
1 polymer ?
#
loop_
_entity_poly.entity_id
_entity_poly.type
_entity_poly.pdbx_seq_one_letter_code
_entity_poly.pdbx_strand_id
1 'polypeptide(L)'
;MDNGCESNSGYMYNHCKKSCFICDYDCEKATNNFETNFLNKRFSSIEENYNVSFLSRDPWVVMFPDFLKGNESDHLISLCGDTFVRSEAGISTISSARTSSQCWCMTPNCEDDYILKNIEKRISNIVDLPVKNSEFFQILKYTENQYYHRHHDQNCHHDSIQGARTLTFFIYLSDVEEGGETYFDQLNILVKPKKNTAILWNSIKDNEYGVNEPKTSHEAKKVTKGTKYAANLWFHTRNFRSPHRICRNLSVDNSYDVSKKEVFGNTKDEL
;
A
#
# COMPACT_ATOMS: atom_id res chain seq x y z
N MET A 1 18.79 19.50 -3.40
CA MET A 1 17.48 19.37 -2.72
C MET A 1 17.07 17.95 -2.95
N ASP A 2 16.98 17.18 -1.86
CA ASP A 2 16.72 15.74 -1.97
C ASP A 2 15.34 15.49 -2.57
N ASN A 3 15.24 14.49 -3.45
CA ASN A 3 14.02 14.04 -4.11
C ASN A 3 13.05 13.37 -3.10
N GLY A 4 12.71 14.06 -2.02
CA GLY A 4 11.85 13.55 -0.97
C GLY A 4 10.47 13.07 -1.47
N CYS A 5 10.00 13.61 -2.61
CA CYS A 5 8.75 13.16 -3.26
C CYS A 5 8.85 11.73 -3.81
N GLU A 6 10.04 11.28 -4.20
CA GLU A 6 10.28 9.93 -4.71
C GLU A 6 10.55 8.94 -3.59
N SER A 7 11.36 9.35 -2.61
CA SER A 7 11.80 8.48 -1.53
C SER A 7 10.72 8.24 -0.47
N ASN A 8 9.77 9.18 -0.32
CA ASN A 8 8.71 9.10 0.68
C ASN A 8 7.42 9.75 0.20
N SER A 9 6.83 9.19 -0.83
CA SER A 9 5.62 9.73 -1.45
C SER A 9 4.47 9.91 -0.44
N GLY A 10 4.21 8.96 0.43
CA GLY A 10 3.12 9.03 1.41
C GLY A 10 3.25 10.21 2.37
N TYR A 11 4.45 10.46 2.90
CA TYR A 11 4.72 11.59 3.79
C TYR A 11 4.71 12.93 3.05
N MET A 12 5.39 12.99 1.92
CA MET A 12 5.52 14.23 1.14
C MET A 12 4.17 14.70 0.61
N TYR A 13 3.29 13.78 0.19
CA TYR A 13 1.91 14.09 -0.18
C TYR A 13 1.11 14.72 0.96
N ASN A 14 1.31 14.25 2.18
CA ASN A 14 0.54 14.71 3.33
C ASN A 14 1.10 16.00 3.94
N HIS A 15 2.42 16.17 3.95
CA HIS A 15 3.08 17.20 4.75
C HIS A 15 3.79 18.28 3.92
N CYS A 16 4.11 17.98 2.66
CA CYS A 16 4.90 18.85 1.79
C CYS A 16 4.21 19.19 0.47
N LYS A 17 2.89 19.39 0.48
CA LYS A 17 2.07 19.68 -0.71
C LYS A 17 2.69 20.73 -1.63
N LYS A 18 3.22 21.82 -1.08
CA LYS A 18 3.88 22.89 -1.85
C LYS A 18 5.15 22.41 -2.56
N SER A 19 5.92 21.52 -1.95
CA SER A 19 7.18 21.01 -2.51
C SER A 19 6.95 20.02 -3.65
N CYS A 20 5.77 19.35 -3.67
CA CYS A 20 5.39 18.41 -4.71
C CYS A 20 4.43 19.01 -5.76
N PHE A 21 4.22 20.32 -5.77
CA PHE A 21 3.32 21.03 -6.72
C PHE A 21 1.89 20.47 -6.81
N ILE A 22 1.39 19.85 -5.73
CA ILE A 22 0.05 19.26 -5.68
C ILE A 22 -1.00 20.28 -5.21
N CYS A 23 -0.62 21.55 -5.05
CA CYS A 23 -1.43 22.58 -4.42
C CYS A 23 -2.73 22.94 -5.16
N ASP A 24 -2.80 22.64 -6.45
CA ASP A 24 -3.96 23.00 -7.30
C ASP A 24 -4.93 21.84 -7.53
N TYR A 25 -4.68 20.67 -6.92
CA TYR A 25 -5.67 19.61 -6.96
C TYR A 25 -6.77 19.95 -5.95
N ASP A 26 -7.95 20.24 -6.46
CA ASP A 26 -9.13 20.70 -5.72
C ASP A 26 -9.55 19.64 -4.68
N CYS A 27 -8.95 19.70 -3.49
CA CYS A 27 -9.24 18.78 -2.39
C CYS A 27 -10.69 18.90 -1.92
N GLU A 28 -11.36 20.04 -2.21
CA GLU A 28 -12.76 20.28 -1.84
C GLU A 28 -13.75 19.44 -2.66
N LYS A 29 -13.36 19.00 -3.86
CA LYS A 29 -14.21 18.15 -4.73
C LYS A 29 -14.00 16.65 -4.54
N ALA A 30 -13.07 16.23 -3.72
CA ALA A 30 -12.91 14.82 -3.37
C ALA A 30 -14.01 14.39 -2.38
N THR A 31 -15.25 14.33 -2.86
CA THR A 31 -16.36 13.78 -2.08
C THR A 31 -16.02 12.37 -1.62
N ASN A 32 -16.10 12.14 -0.33
CA ASN A 32 -15.94 10.85 0.30
C ASN A 32 -17.15 9.97 -0.03
N ASN A 33 -17.19 9.39 -1.21
CA ASN A 33 -18.28 8.52 -1.66
C ASN A 33 -18.07 7.06 -1.17
N PHE A 34 -17.58 6.89 0.05
CA PHE A 34 -17.71 5.59 0.69
C PHE A 34 -19.14 5.50 1.23
N GLU A 35 -19.95 4.67 0.59
CA GLU A 35 -21.28 4.35 1.09
C GLU A 35 -21.20 3.74 2.49
N THR A 36 -22.14 4.09 3.34
CA THR A 36 -22.32 3.41 4.64
C THR A 36 -22.37 1.89 4.43
N ASN A 37 -21.65 1.15 5.27
CA ASN A 37 -21.49 -0.31 5.16
C ASN A 37 -20.74 -0.79 3.89
N PHE A 38 -19.89 0.03 3.30
CA PHE A 38 -19.10 -0.37 2.12
C PHE A 38 -18.29 -1.65 2.38
N LEU A 39 -17.56 -1.70 3.51
CA LEU A 39 -16.72 -2.86 3.84
C LEU A 39 -17.58 -4.11 4.04
N ASN A 40 -18.65 -4.03 4.82
CA ASN A 40 -19.54 -5.16 5.06
C ASN A 40 -20.17 -5.69 3.76
N LYS A 41 -20.67 -4.80 2.90
CA LYS A 41 -21.19 -5.18 1.57
C LYS A 41 -20.11 -5.87 0.75
N ARG A 42 -18.88 -5.34 0.78
CA ARG A 42 -17.77 -5.88 -0.01
C ARG A 42 -17.35 -7.26 0.46
N PHE A 43 -17.14 -7.44 1.75
CA PHE A 43 -16.73 -8.73 2.30
C PHE A 43 -17.83 -9.80 2.18
N SER A 44 -19.12 -9.43 2.28
CA SER A 44 -20.22 -10.34 1.96
C SER A 44 -20.18 -10.80 0.49
N SER A 45 -19.96 -9.88 -0.44
CA SER A 45 -19.80 -10.22 -1.85
C SER A 45 -18.57 -11.11 -2.11
N ILE A 46 -17.48 -10.94 -1.36
CA ILE A 46 -16.31 -11.82 -1.45
C ILE A 46 -16.67 -13.24 -1.01
N GLU A 47 -17.44 -13.39 0.07
CA GLU A 47 -17.90 -14.69 0.56
C GLU A 47 -18.74 -15.45 -0.49
N GLU A 48 -19.60 -14.74 -1.19
CA GLU A 48 -20.49 -15.32 -2.19
C GLU A 48 -19.78 -15.73 -3.48
N ASN A 49 -18.72 -15.00 -3.86
CA ASN A 49 -18.14 -15.11 -5.22
C ASN A 49 -16.75 -15.75 -5.27
N TYR A 50 -16.09 -15.94 -4.13
CA TYR A 50 -14.71 -16.45 -4.11
C TYR A 50 -14.54 -17.59 -3.13
N ASN A 51 -13.65 -18.53 -3.47
CA ASN A 51 -13.24 -19.59 -2.55
C ASN A 51 -12.24 -19.03 -1.53
N VAL A 52 -12.73 -18.66 -0.35
CA VAL A 52 -11.96 -17.97 0.69
C VAL A 52 -12.20 -18.60 2.07
N SER A 53 -11.30 -18.29 3.01
CA SER A 53 -11.46 -18.62 4.41
C SER A 53 -11.54 -17.34 5.23
N PHE A 54 -12.62 -17.12 5.97
CA PHE A 54 -12.75 -16.00 6.90
C PHE A 54 -12.03 -16.35 8.19
N LEU A 55 -10.94 -15.64 8.48
CA LEU A 55 -10.18 -15.76 9.73
C LEU A 55 -10.80 -14.88 10.82
N SER A 56 -11.43 -13.77 10.43
CA SER A 56 -12.24 -12.90 11.27
C SER A 56 -13.33 -12.22 10.44
N ARG A 57 -14.46 -11.89 11.10
CA ARG A 57 -15.57 -11.13 10.50
C ARG A 57 -15.79 -9.75 11.15
N ASP A 58 -15.14 -9.50 12.28
CA ASP A 58 -15.18 -8.23 13.00
C ASP A 58 -13.85 -8.00 13.74
N PRO A 59 -12.93 -7.23 13.16
CA PRO A 59 -12.87 -6.75 11.78
C PRO A 59 -12.64 -7.88 10.77
N TRP A 60 -12.82 -7.57 9.49
CA TRP A 60 -12.64 -8.54 8.42
C TRP A 60 -11.17 -8.91 8.22
N VAL A 61 -10.87 -10.20 8.26
CA VAL A 61 -9.59 -10.79 7.82
C VAL A 61 -9.92 -12.04 7.01
N VAL A 62 -9.59 -12.02 5.72
CA VAL A 62 -9.97 -13.06 4.76
C VAL A 62 -8.73 -13.62 4.08
N MET A 63 -8.63 -14.93 3.99
CA MET A 63 -7.55 -15.64 3.32
C MET A 63 -8.04 -16.21 1.99
N PHE A 64 -7.26 -15.96 0.94
CA PHE A 64 -7.43 -16.49 -0.42
C PHE A 64 -6.39 -17.58 -0.67
N PRO A 65 -6.71 -18.86 -0.54
CA PRO A 65 -5.79 -19.93 -0.89
C PRO A 65 -5.56 -19.94 -2.41
N ASP A 66 -4.33 -20.23 -2.82
CA ASP A 66 -3.94 -20.34 -4.23
C ASP A 66 -4.39 -19.13 -5.10
N PHE A 67 -4.25 -17.91 -4.53
CA PHE A 67 -4.61 -16.66 -5.20
C PHE A 67 -3.77 -16.42 -6.46
N LEU A 68 -2.44 -16.54 -6.36
CA LEU A 68 -1.55 -16.49 -7.52
C LEU A 68 -1.53 -17.81 -8.25
N LYS A 69 -1.31 -17.76 -9.57
CA LYS A 69 -1.34 -18.91 -10.46
C LYS A 69 0.02 -19.15 -11.11
N GLY A 70 0.32 -20.42 -11.36
CA GLY A 70 1.56 -20.80 -12.06
C GLY A 70 2.81 -20.18 -11.44
N ASN A 71 3.55 -19.40 -12.23
CA ASN A 71 4.79 -18.76 -11.84
C ASN A 71 4.64 -17.26 -11.44
N GLU A 72 3.42 -16.78 -11.23
CA GLU A 72 3.17 -15.36 -10.90
C GLU A 72 3.97 -14.88 -9.69
N SER A 73 4.12 -15.71 -8.64
CA SER A 73 4.94 -15.36 -7.46
C SER A 73 6.42 -15.15 -7.81
N ASP A 74 7.00 -16.08 -8.56
CA ASP A 74 8.41 -16.00 -8.96
C ASP A 74 8.63 -14.83 -9.91
N HIS A 75 7.67 -14.57 -10.78
CA HIS A 75 7.69 -13.41 -11.68
C HIS A 75 7.70 -12.10 -10.89
N LEU A 76 6.80 -11.92 -9.91
CA LEU A 76 6.79 -10.72 -9.07
C LEU A 76 8.13 -10.50 -8.35
N ILE A 77 8.76 -11.55 -7.84
CA ILE A 77 10.08 -11.46 -7.21
C ILE A 77 11.13 -11.02 -8.24
N SER A 78 11.06 -11.56 -9.46
CA SER A 78 12.03 -11.26 -10.53
C SER A 78 11.97 -9.81 -11.02
N LEU A 79 10.81 -9.14 -10.94
CA LEU A 79 10.66 -7.73 -11.30
C LEU A 79 11.55 -6.80 -10.45
N CYS A 80 11.89 -7.22 -9.25
CA CYS A 80 12.78 -6.47 -8.36
C CYS A 80 14.27 -6.77 -8.58
N GLY A 81 14.62 -7.98 -9.02
CA GLY A 81 16.02 -8.37 -9.21
C GLY A 81 16.87 -8.01 -7.99
N ASP A 82 17.94 -7.23 -8.21
CA ASP A 82 18.87 -6.79 -7.17
C ASP A 82 18.53 -5.40 -6.57
N THR A 83 17.35 -4.85 -6.86
CA THR A 83 16.96 -3.49 -6.44
C THR A 83 16.40 -3.40 -5.02
N PHE A 84 16.44 -4.49 -4.25
CA PHE A 84 15.98 -4.47 -2.86
C PHE A 84 16.81 -3.53 -1.99
N VAL A 85 16.15 -2.57 -1.38
CA VAL A 85 16.74 -1.64 -0.41
C VAL A 85 16.16 -1.88 0.99
N ARG A 86 16.85 -1.41 2.01
CA ARG A 86 16.38 -1.50 3.39
C ARG A 86 15.00 -0.86 3.53
N SER A 87 14.03 -1.58 4.13
CA SER A 87 12.68 -1.05 4.34
C SER A 87 12.67 0.06 5.38
N GLU A 88 11.86 1.08 5.12
CA GLU A 88 11.57 2.16 6.05
C GLU A 88 10.36 1.81 6.93
N ALA A 89 10.28 2.40 8.12
CA ALA A 89 9.14 2.30 9.01
C ALA A 89 8.67 3.71 9.40
N GLY A 90 7.35 3.92 9.38
CA GLY A 90 6.76 5.22 9.68
C GLY A 90 7.13 6.28 8.63
N ILE A 91 7.57 7.45 9.08
CA ILE A 91 7.92 8.58 8.21
C ILE A 91 9.37 8.42 7.76
N SER A 92 9.62 7.67 6.69
CA SER A 92 10.91 7.56 5.97
C SER A 92 12.14 7.39 6.85
N THR A 93 12.04 6.63 7.90
CA THR A 93 13.18 6.37 8.77
C THR A 93 13.56 4.90 8.76
N ILE A 94 14.84 4.62 8.54
CA ILE A 94 15.38 3.31 8.85
C ILE A 94 15.27 3.10 10.35
N SER A 95 14.47 2.12 10.74
CA SER A 95 14.16 1.85 12.14
C SER A 95 14.48 0.41 12.49
N SER A 96 14.86 0.17 13.74
CA SER A 96 14.97 -1.19 14.29
C SER A 96 13.61 -1.89 14.37
N ALA A 97 12.51 -1.16 14.32
CA ALA A 97 11.18 -1.74 14.31
C ALA A 97 10.86 -2.56 13.06
N ARG A 98 11.53 -2.28 11.93
CA ARG A 98 11.38 -3.01 10.67
C ARG A 98 12.73 -3.33 10.09
N THR A 99 13.04 -4.62 9.93
CA THR A 99 14.39 -5.07 9.50
C THR A 99 14.42 -5.67 8.09
N SER A 100 13.30 -5.72 7.37
CA SER A 100 13.18 -6.23 6.00
C SER A 100 13.88 -5.37 4.96
N SER A 101 13.95 -5.89 3.74
CA SER A 101 14.21 -5.13 2.52
C SER A 101 12.95 -5.02 1.67
N GLN A 102 12.88 -4.00 0.83
CA GLN A 102 11.74 -3.72 -0.04
C GLN A 102 12.18 -3.31 -1.43
N CYS A 103 11.30 -3.51 -2.38
CA CYS A 103 11.38 -2.98 -3.72
C CYS A 103 9.99 -2.45 -4.09
N TRP A 104 9.91 -1.20 -4.54
CA TRP A 104 8.68 -0.62 -5.05
C TRP A 104 8.59 -0.79 -6.56
N CYS A 105 7.46 -1.30 -7.03
CA CYS A 105 7.20 -1.49 -8.45
C CYS A 105 6.75 -0.18 -9.11
N MET A 106 7.65 0.81 -9.15
CA MET A 106 7.41 2.15 -9.68
C MET A 106 8.26 2.47 -10.93
N THR A 107 9.07 1.54 -11.40
CA THR A 107 9.82 1.70 -12.64
C THR A 107 8.93 1.36 -13.84
N PRO A 108 9.14 1.97 -15.02
CA PRO A 108 8.35 1.66 -16.21
C PRO A 108 8.30 0.15 -16.52
N ASN A 109 9.42 -0.55 -16.41
CA ASN A 109 9.49 -1.99 -16.66
C ASN A 109 8.60 -2.80 -15.70
N CYS A 110 8.44 -2.34 -14.46
CA CYS A 110 7.59 -3.01 -13.50
C CYS A 110 6.13 -2.56 -13.64
N GLU A 111 5.86 -1.25 -13.73
CA GLU A 111 4.50 -0.72 -13.87
C GLU A 111 3.81 -1.19 -15.15
N ASP A 112 4.57 -1.38 -16.23
CA ASP A 112 4.06 -1.77 -17.53
C ASP A 112 4.05 -3.29 -17.74
N ASP A 113 4.51 -4.06 -16.75
CA ASP A 113 4.50 -5.52 -16.80
C ASP A 113 3.08 -6.08 -16.91
N TYR A 114 2.88 -6.94 -17.90
CA TYR A 114 1.56 -7.50 -18.21
C TYR A 114 1.02 -8.43 -17.11
N ILE A 115 1.88 -9.24 -16.49
CA ILE A 115 1.49 -10.16 -15.42
C ILE A 115 1.10 -9.37 -14.18
N LEU A 116 1.90 -8.36 -13.80
CA LEU A 116 1.57 -7.48 -12.68
C LEU A 116 0.23 -6.78 -12.90
N LYS A 117 0.00 -6.17 -14.07
CA LYS A 117 -1.27 -5.50 -14.40
C LYS A 117 -2.48 -6.44 -14.29
N ASN A 118 -2.33 -7.70 -14.69
CA ASN A 118 -3.40 -8.70 -14.55
C ASN A 118 -3.67 -9.04 -13.08
N ILE A 119 -2.63 -9.14 -12.27
CA ILE A 119 -2.76 -9.36 -10.82
C ILE A 119 -3.45 -8.14 -10.17
N GLU A 120 -3.03 -6.93 -10.48
CA GLU A 120 -3.65 -5.70 -9.99
C GLU A 120 -5.15 -5.62 -10.35
N LYS A 121 -5.49 -5.93 -11.60
CA LYS A 121 -6.88 -5.94 -12.05
C LYS A 121 -7.70 -7.01 -11.32
N ARG A 122 -7.12 -8.19 -11.10
CA ARG A 122 -7.78 -9.27 -10.34
C ARG A 122 -8.06 -8.83 -8.91
N ILE A 123 -7.10 -8.19 -8.24
CA ILE A 123 -7.28 -7.65 -6.88
C ILE A 123 -8.32 -6.52 -6.89
N SER A 124 -8.22 -5.59 -7.84
CA SER A 124 -9.18 -4.49 -8.01
C SER A 124 -10.63 -4.98 -8.13
N ASN A 125 -10.86 -6.07 -8.88
CA ASN A 125 -12.18 -6.69 -8.99
C ASN A 125 -12.64 -7.32 -7.65
N ILE A 126 -11.72 -7.93 -6.90
CA ILE A 126 -12.03 -8.52 -5.58
C ILE A 126 -12.42 -7.42 -4.59
N VAL A 127 -11.67 -6.34 -4.50
CA VAL A 127 -11.92 -5.27 -3.54
C VAL A 127 -12.93 -4.23 -4.02
N ASP A 128 -13.34 -4.29 -5.30
CA ASP A 128 -14.24 -3.35 -5.97
C ASP A 128 -13.80 -1.89 -5.87
N LEU A 129 -12.52 -1.70 -5.96
CA LEU A 129 -11.90 -0.40 -6.01
C LEU A 129 -11.00 -0.30 -7.26
N PRO A 130 -11.02 0.82 -7.99
CA PRO A 130 -10.22 0.96 -9.19
C PRO A 130 -8.71 0.90 -8.87
N VAL A 131 -7.91 0.30 -9.75
CA VAL A 131 -6.45 0.19 -9.58
C VAL A 131 -5.78 1.54 -9.28
N LYS A 132 -6.30 2.65 -9.83
CA LYS A 132 -5.77 3.99 -9.53
C LYS A 132 -5.85 4.38 -8.05
N ASN A 133 -6.71 3.73 -7.28
CA ASN A 133 -6.81 3.94 -5.83
C ASN A 133 -5.79 3.11 -5.04
N SER A 134 -5.12 2.14 -5.66
CA SER A 134 -4.06 1.42 -4.98
C SER A 134 -2.73 2.16 -5.04
N GLU A 135 -1.88 1.91 -4.04
CA GLU A 135 -0.45 2.19 -4.14
C GLU A 135 0.18 1.29 -5.21
N PHE A 136 1.47 1.46 -5.48
CA PHE A 136 2.20 0.50 -6.29
C PHE A 136 2.53 -0.74 -5.46
N PHE A 137 2.79 -1.87 -6.11
CA PHE A 137 3.23 -3.05 -5.38
C PHE A 137 4.53 -2.78 -4.62
N GLN A 138 4.52 -3.11 -3.33
CA GLN A 138 5.71 -3.18 -2.51
C GLN A 138 6.10 -4.65 -2.32
N ILE A 139 7.16 -5.08 -2.99
CA ILE A 139 7.71 -6.43 -2.83
C ILE A 139 8.66 -6.40 -1.63
N LEU A 140 8.48 -7.35 -0.72
CA LEU A 140 9.21 -7.46 0.54
C LEU A 140 10.09 -8.70 0.56
N LYS A 141 11.26 -8.57 1.16
CA LYS A 141 12.19 -9.66 1.43
C LYS A 141 12.61 -9.64 2.90
N TYR A 142 12.43 -10.75 3.58
CA TYR A 142 12.90 -10.98 4.94
C TYR A 142 13.85 -12.19 4.92
N THR A 143 15.08 -11.97 5.29
CA THR A 143 16.05 -13.05 5.56
C THR A 143 16.01 -13.45 7.03
N GLU A 144 16.78 -14.45 7.41
CA GLU A 144 16.83 -14.90 8.81
C GLU A 144 17.09 -13.74 9.78
N ASN A 145 16.40 -13.79 10.92
CA ASN A 145 16.37 -12.79 11.97
C ASN A 145 15.67 -11.47 11.62
N GLN A 146 15.14 -11.33 10.42
CA GLN A 146 14.36 -10.13 10.04
C GLN A 146 12.90 -10.25 10.42
N TYR A 147 12.30 -9.09 10.75
CA TYR A 147 10.94 -8.96 11.26
C TYR A 147 10.39 -7.56 10.98
N TYR A 148 9.11 -7.38 11.25
CA TYR A 148 8.48 -6.06 11.38
C TYR A 148 7.60 -6.08 12.62
N HIS A 149 7.94 -5.27 13.62
CA HIS A 149 7.18 -5.16 14.87
C HIS A 149 5.74 -4.74 14.62
N ARG A 150 4.91 -4.92 15.64
CA ARG A 150 3.51 -4.54 15.63
C ARG A 150 3.33 -3.12 15.11
N HIS A 151 2.50 -2.98 14.08
CA HIS A 151 2.17 -1.74 13.43
C HIS A 151 0.74 -1.78 12.90
N HIS A 152 0.26 -0.64 12.40
CA HIS A 152 -1.00 -0.49 11.72
C HIS A 152 -0.74 0.06 10.31
N ASP A 153 -1.46 -0.42 9.30
CA ASP A 153 -1.23 0.00 7.92
C ASP A 153 -1.79 1.38 7.61
N GLN A 154 -2.85 1.79 8.30
CA GLN A 154 -3.38 3.13 8.16
C GLN A 154 -2.49 4.13 8.92
N ASN A 155 -1.69 4.87 8.16
CA ASN A 155 -0.80 5.92 8.64
C ASN A 155 -0.98 7.25 7.90
N CYS A 156 -1.91 7.32 6.95
CA CYS A 156 -2.21 8.51 6.17
C CYS A 156 -3.34 9.31 6.84
N HIS A 157 -3.24 10.64 6.82
CA HIS A 157 -4.35 11.48 7.27
C HIS A 157 -5.56 11.25 6.35
N HIS A 158 -6.76 11.14 6.92
CA HIS A 158 -8.00 10.99 6.14
C HIS A 158 -8.25 12.18 5.21
N ASP A 159 -7.72 13.36 5.54
CA ASP A 159 -7.77 14.58 4.73
C ASP A 159 -6.71 14.63 3.62
N SER A 160 -5.85 13.63 3.52
CA SER A 160 -4.88 13.57 2.42
C SER A 160 -5.59 13.42 1.07
N ILE A 161 -4.93 13.83 -0.01
CA ILE A 161 -5.48 13.76 -1.37
C ILE A 161 -5.97 12.35 -1.70
N GLN A 162 -5.20 11.34 -1.36
CA GLN A 162 -5.53 9.93 -1.59
C GLN A 162 -6.52 9.37 -0.56
N GLY A 163 -6.74 10.06 0.56
CA GLY A 163 -7.53 9.58 1.68
C GLY A 163 -6.83 8.47 2.47
N ALA A 164 -7.61 7.82 3.34
CA ALA A 164 -7.12 6.75 4.19
C ALA A 164 -6.73 5.50 3.39
N ARG A 165 -5.70 4.77 3.84
CA ARG A 165 -5.52 3.36 3.47
C ARG A 165 -6.67 2.56 4.04
N THR A 166 -7.52 2.02 3.19
CA THR A 166 -8.77 1.35 3.58
C THR A 166 -8.61 -0.14 3.70
N LEU A 167 -7.92 -0.73 2.71
CA LEU A 167 -7.73 -2.18 2.60
C LEU A 167 -6.27 -2.49 2.32
N THR A 168 -5.80 -3.57 2.91
CA THR A 168 -4.51 -4.18 2.59
C THR A 168 -4.73 -5.54 1.95
N PHE A 169 -4.19 -5.72 0.75
CA PHE A 169 -4.08 -7.01 0.07
C PHE A 169 -2.62 -7.46 0.15
N PHE A 170 -2.35 -8.46 0.98
CA PHE A 170 -1.03 -8.99 1.26
C PHE A 170 -0.86 -10.38 0.67
N ILE A 171 0.21 -10.62 -0.08
CA ILE A 171 0.44 -11.86 -0.81
C ILE A 171 1.74 -12.50 -0.35
N TYR A 172 1.72 -13.78 -0.02
CA TYR A 172 2.92 -14.58 0.23
C TYR A 172 3.46 -15.10 -1.11
N LEU A 173 4.69 -14.72 -1.44
CA LEU A 173 5.36 -15.07 -2.70
C LEU A 173 6.28 -16.29 -2.55
N SER A 174 6.58 -16.69 -1.32
CA SER A 174 7.39 -17.89 -1.01
C SER A 174 6.80 -18.64 0.17
N ASP A 175 7.10 -19.92 0.24
CA ASP A 175 7.06 -20.65 1.49
C ASP A 175 8.21 -20.20 2.39
N VAL A 176 8.09 -20.44 3.69
CA VAL A 176 9.14 -20.17 4.69
C VAL A 176 9.30 -21.41 5.54
N GLU A 177 10.55 -21.84 5.76
CA GLU A 177 10.81 -23.07 6.50
C GLU A 177 10.36 -22.93 7.96
N GLU A 178 10.68 -21.78 8.61
CA GLU A 178 10.32 -21.54 10.01
C GLU A 178 10.20 -20.03 10.29
N GLY A 179 9.14 -19.64 11.01
CA GLY A 179 8.86 -18.25 11.35
C GLY A 179 8.22 -17.47 10.21
N GLY A 180 8.31 -16.13 10.27
CA GLY A 180 7.80 -15.23 9.23
C GLY A 180 6.30 -15.08 9.14
N GLU A 181 5.54 -15.58 10.13
CA GLU A 181 4.08 -15.46 10.18
C GLU A 181 3.63 -14.01 10.22
N THR A 182 2.42 -13.75 9.72
CA THR A 182 1.69 -12.51 9.98
C THR A 182 0.78 -12.73 11.16
N TYR A 183 0.94 -11.95 12.24
CA TYR A 183 0.22 -12.12 13.49
C TYR A 183 -0.61 -10.87 13.83
N PHE A 184 -1.92 -11.06 13.92
CA PHE A 184 -2.87 -10.07 14.42
C PHE A 184 -3.11 -10.35 15.90
N ASP A 185 -2.41 -9.65 16.77
CA ASP A 185 -2.36 -9.93 18.21
C ASP A 185 -3.72 -9.80 18.89
N GLN A 186 -4.48 -8.75 18.57
CA GLN A 186 -5.79 -8.51 19.17
C GLN A 186 -6.87 -9.50 18.72
N LEU A 187 -6.67 -10.15 17.58
CA LEU A 187 -7.57 -11.18 17.06
C LEU A 187 -7.08 -12.60 17.37
N ASN A 188 -5.86 -12.73 17.90
CA ASN A 188 -5.17 -14.00 18.10
C ASN A 188 -5.12 -14.86 16.80
N ILE A 189 -4.90 -14.20 15.66
CA ILE A 189 -4.80 -14.84 14.35
C ILE A 189 -3.34 -14.88 13.94
N LEU A 190 -2.83 -16.09 13.67
CA LEU A 190 -1.49 -16.34 13.16
C LEU A 190 -1.57 -16.97 11.78
N VAL A 191 -1.09 -16.26 10.75
CA VAL A 191 -1.09 -16.76 9.36
C VAL A 191 0.32 -17.13 8.96
N LYS A 192 0.55 -18.41 8.69
CA LYS A 192 1.83 -18.93 8.19
C LYS A 192 2.02 -18.56 6.72
N PRO A 193 3.23 -18.14 6.32
CA PRO A 193 3.56 -17.96 4.92
C PRO A 193 3.33 -19.25 4.12
N LYS A 194 2.50 -19.14 3.08
CA LYS A 194 2.33 -20.19 2.09
C LYS A 194 2.34 -19.55 0.71
N LYS A 195 3.25 -19.98 -0.14
CA LYS A 195 3.39 -19.44 -1.51
C LYS A 195 2.04 -19.42 -2.23
N ASN A 196 1.79 -18.36 -2.97
CA ASN A 196 0.55 -18.11 -3.74
C ASN A 196 -0.70 -17.81 -2.88
N THR A 197 -0.61 -17.78 -1.56
CA THR A 197 -1.74 -17.40 -0.69
C THR A 197 -1.76 -15.90 -0.46
N ALA A 198 -2.95 -15.31 -0.41
CA ALA A 198 -3.12 -13.91 -0.05
C ALA A 198 -4.04 -13.75 1.16
N ILE A 199 -3.89 -12.65 1.88
CA ILE A 199 -4.79 -12.20 2.94
C ILE A 199 -5.24 -10.77 2.68
N LEU A 200 -6.52 -10.49 2.94
CA LEU A 200 -7.15 -9.18 2.80
C LEU A 200 -7.73 -8.77 4.14
N TRP A 201 -7.47 -7.54 4.57
CA TRP A 201 -8.10 -6.97 5.77
C TRP A 201 -8.43 -5.49 5.60
N ASN A 202 -9.37 -5.00 6.40
CA ASN A 202 -9.67 -3.58 6.48
C ASN A 202 -8.75 -2.89 7.51
N SER A 203 -8.27 -1.70 7.15
CA SER A 203 -7.45 -0.86 8.03
C SER A 203 -8.25 0.25 8.70
N ILE A 204 -9.50 0.48 8.29
CA ILE A 204 -10.41 1.48 8.85
C ILE A 204 -11.72 0.81 9.28
N LYS A 205 -12.44 1.46 10.18
CA LYS A 205 -13.79 1.06 10.55
C LYS A 205 -14.78 1.35 9.42
N ASP A 206 -15.80 0.51 9.25
CA ASP A 206 -16.74 0.61 8.13
C ASP A 206 -17.63 1.87 8.18
N ASN A 207 -18.05 2.27 9.37
CA ASN A 207 -19.01 3.38 9.54
C ASN A 207 -18.38 4.66 10.07
N GLU A 208 -17.07 4.67 10.29
CA GLU A 208 -16.31 5.80 10.80
C GLU A 208 -15.17 6.10 9.85
N TYR A 209 -15.47 6.90 8.81
CA TYR A 209 -14.52 7.21 7.75
C TYR A 209 -13.17 7.69 8.30
N GLY A 210 -12.10 7.04 7.84
CA GLY A 210 -10.72 7.40 8.20
C GLY A 210 -10.31 7.03 9.63
N VAL A 211 -11.23 6.50 10.44
CA VAL A 211 -10.91 6.01 11.79
C VAL A 211 -10.26 4.63 11.68
N ASN A 212 -9.08 4.48 12.27
CA ASN A 212 -8.36 3.22 12.28
C ASN A 212 -9.18 2.11 12.92
N GLU A 213 -9.09 0.90 12.36
CA GLU A 213 -9.53 -0.32 13.00
C GLU A 213 -8.38 -0.91 13.84
N PRO A 214 -8.32 -0.68 15.15
CA PRO A 214 -7.13 -1.00 15.94
C PRO A 214 -6.85 -2.50 16.01
N LYS A 215 -7.88 -3.35 15.87
CA LYS A 215 -7.75 -4.81 15.94
C LYS A 215 -6.99 -5.40 14.76
N THR A 216 -6.86 -4.65 13.64
CA THR A 216 -6.04 -5.08 12.49
C THR A 216 -4.58 -4.64 12.57
N SER A 217 -4.14 -4.12 13.71
CA SER A 217 -2.72 -4.01 14.00
C SER A 217 -2.08 -5.40 13.96
N HIS A 218 -0.93 -5.50 13.33
CA HIS A 218 -0.28 -6.78 13.08
C HIS A 218 1.24 -6.67 13.09
N GLU A 219 1.91 -7.79 13.13
CA GLU A 219 3.37 -7.88 13.01
C GLU A 219 3.78 -8.98 12.01
N ALA A 220 4.92 -8.80 11.37
CA ALA A 220 5.61 -9.89 10.70
C ALA A 220 6.59 -10.53 11.70
N LYS A 221 6.27 -11.74 12.14
CA LYS A 221 7.15 -12.52 13.04
C LYS A 221 8.51 -12.71 12.41
N LYS A 222 9.52 -12.88 13.27
CA LYS A 222 10.88 -13.16 12.85
C LYS A 222 10.93 -14.40 11.94
N VAL A 223 11.63 -14.30 10.82
CA VAL A 223 12.04 -15.47 10.04
C VAL A 223 13.17 -16.15 10.81
N THR A 224 12.97 -17.39 11.24
CA THR A 224 13.98 -18.14 11.97
C THR A 224 14.78 -19.04 11.04
N LYS A 225 14.20 -19.48 9.92
CA LYS A 225 14.89 -20.27 8.90
C LYS A 225 14.33 -20.00 7.51
N GLY A 226 15.22 -19.77 6.54
CA GLY A 226 14.88 -19.53 5.15
C GLY A 226 14.70 -18.06 4.82
N THR A 227 13.95 -17.79 3.76
CA THR A 227 13.67 -16.42 3.26
C THR A 227 12.20 -16.26 2.95
N LYS A 228 11.59 -15.21 3.48
CA LYS A 228 10.21 -14.81 3.17
C LYS A 228 10.21 -13.75 2.09
N TYR A 229 9.50 -14.02 1.00
CA TYR A 229 9.08 -13.00 0.04
C TYR A 229 7.57 -12.77 0.15
N ALA A 230 7.16 -11.51 0.11
CA ALA A 230 5.77 -11.13 0.17
C ALA A 230 5.53 -9.84 -0.65
N ALA A 231 4.27 -9.50 -0.89
CA ALA A 231 3.91 -8.28 -1.57
C ALA A 231 2.73 -7.60 -0.88
N ASN A 232 2.79 -6.28 -0.72
CA ASN A 232 1.69 -5.43 -0.30
C ASN A 232 1.07 -4.72 -1.49
N LEU A 233 -0.26 -4.60 -1.49
CA LEU A 233 -1.02 -3.66 -2.29
C LEU A 233 -2.05 -2.97 -1.38
N TRP A 234 -1.83 -1.71 -1.06
CA TRP A 234 -2.75 -0.91 -0.25
C TRP A 234 -3.73 -0.16 -1.13
N PHE A 235 -4.99 -0.16 -0.75
CA PHE A 235 -6.04 0.62 -1.41
C PHE A 235 -6.44 1.81 -0.55
N HIS A 236 -6.52 2.97 -1.21
CA HIS A 236 -6.99 4.21 -0.64
C HIS A 236 -8.45 4.46 -1.03
N THR A 237 -9.10 5.33 -0.27
CA THR A 237 -10.46 5.76 -0.59
C THR A 237 -10.55 6.56 -1.88
N ARG A 238 -9.45 7.19 -2.31
CA ARG A 238 -9.35 8.06 -3.48
C ARG A 238 -8.18 7.69 -4.38
N ASN A 239 -8.07 8.37 -5.52
CA ASN A 239 -7.02 8.13 -6.49
C ASN A 239 -5.64 8.43 -5.90
N PHE A 240 -4.81 7.40 -5.77
CA PHE A 240 -3.43 7.49 -5.32
C PHE A 240 -2.46 7.72 -6.49
N ARG A 241 -2.61 6.97 -7.60
CA ARG A 241 -1.57 6.87 -8.64
C ARG A 241 -1.42 8.11 -9.50
N SER A 242 -2.52 8.81 -9.85
CA SER A 242 -2.42 9.94 -10.77
C SER A 242 -1.64 11.11 -10.17
N PRO A 243 -1.94 11.58 -8.93
CA PRO A 243 -1.12 12.60 -8.28
C PRO A 243 0.35 12.16 -8.13
N HIS A 244 0.60 10.91 -7.74
CA HIS A 244 1.96 10.39 -7.58
C HIS A 244 2.76 10.41 -8.90
N ARG A 245 2.15 10.02 -10.02
CA ARG A 245 2.80 10.06 -11.35
C ARG A 245 3.12 11.48 -11.80
N ILE A 246 2.25 12.45 -11.49
CA ILE A 246 2.50 13.86 -11.82
C ILE A 246 3.75 14.34 -11.07
N CYS A 247 3.87 14.08 -9.78
CA CYS A 247 5.05 14.44 -9.00
C CYS A 247 6.32 13.81 -9.55
N ARG A 248 6.29 12.53 -9.88
CA ARG A 248 7.44 11.81 -10.42
C ARG A 248 7.89 12.39 -11.77
N ASN A 249 6.98 12.71 -12.67
CA ASN A 249 7.31 13.27 -13.97
C ASN A 249 7.91 14.68 -13.85
N LEU A 250 7.45 15.48 -12.89
CA LEU A 250 8.01 16.80 -12.61
C LEU A 250 9.42 16.75 -12.01
N SER A 251 9.75 15.68 -11.27
CA SER A 251 11.10 15.50 -10.70
C SER A 251 12.12 15.01 -11.72
N VAL A 252 11.69 14.29 -12.75
CA VAL A 252 12.57 13.79 -13.84
C VAL A 252 12.88 14.87 -14.87
N ASP A 253 11.97 15.83 -15.05
CA ASP A 253 12.17 16.95 -15.97
C ASP A 253 12.97 18.06 -15.30
N ASN A 254 14.30 17.91 -15.25
CA ASN A 254 15.27 18.87 -14.72
C ASN A 254 15.26 20.24 -15.44
N SER A 255 14.35 20.48 -16.38
CA SER A 255 14.18 21.75 -17.11
C SER A 255 13.27 22.76 -16.40
N TYR A 256 12.79 22.46 -15.17
CA TYR A 256 11.97 23.42 -14.44
C TYR A 256 12.82 24.61 -13.98
N ASP A 257 12.73 25.67 -14.75
CA ASP A 257 13.39 26.95 -14.49
C ASP A 257 12.80 27.61 -13.25
N VAL A 258 13.58 27.64 -12.17
CA VAL A 258 13.23 28.26 -10.89
C VAL A 258 12.96 29.75 -11.02
N SER A 259 13.33 30.40 -12.16
CA SER A 259 13.13 31.83 -12.41
C SER A 259 11.66 32.21 -12.70
N LYS A 260 10.79 31.23 -12.98
CA LYS A 260 9.34 31.47 -13.21
C LYS A 260 8.49 31.58 -11.93
N LYS A 261 9.12 31.75 -10.77
CA LYS A 261 8.43 31.95 -9.48
C LYS A 261 7.68 33.28 -9.33
N GLU A 262 7.75 34.19 -10.31
CA GLU A 262 7.18 35.55 -10.15
C GLU A 262 5.75 35.75 -10.68
N VAL A 263 5.06 34.74 -11.15
CA VAL A 263 3.73 34.94 -11.80
C VAL A 263 2.55 34.72 -10.85
N PHE A 264 2.74 34.22 -9.62
CA PHE A 264 1.63 34.02 -8.68
C PHE A 264 1.82 34.73 -7.33
N GLY A 265 2.35 35.92 -7.34
CA GLY A 265 2.42 36.78 -6.17
C GLY A 265 1.82 38.16 -6.46
N ASN A 266 0.77 38.51 -5.72
CA ASN A 266 0.10 39.80 -5.62
C ASN A 266 -1.12 40.05 -6.52
N THR A 267 -2.26 39.63 -6.03
CA THR A 267 -3.45 40.46 -6.03
C THR A 267 -3.97 40.58 -4.59
N LYS A 268 -3.27 41.35 -3.77
CA LYS A 268 -3.90 42.18 -2.76
C LYS A 268 -3.94 43.54 -3.41
N ASP A 269 -5.12 44.03 -3.56
CA ASP A 269 -5.63 45.35 -3.29
C ASP A 269 -6.81 45.67 -4.21
N GLU A 270 -7.73 46.32 -3.56
CA GLU A 270 -8.84 47.15 -4.06
C GLU A 270 -10.23 46.53 -4.14
N LEU A 271 -10.92 46.98 -3.11
CA LEU A 271 -12.29 47.38 -2.78
C LEU A 271 -13.11 46.40 -1.97
#